data_7de4f87057dab813de5d37b769d3593b
#
_entry.id   7de4f87057dab813de5d37b769d3593b
#
_cell.length_a   1.000
_cell.length_b   1.000
_cell.length_c   1.000
_cell.angle_alpha   90.00
_cell.angle_beta   90.00
_cell.angle_gamma   90.00
#
_symmetry.space_group_name_H-M   'P 1'
#
loop_
_entity.id
_entity.type
_entity.pdbx_description
1 polymer ?
#
loop_
_entity_poly.entity_id
_entity_poly.type
_entity_poly.pdbx_seq_one_letter_code
_entity_poly.pdbx_strand_id
1 'polypeptide(L)'
;MKKFLFAISILLAGTISVLADEVKYSSFYLSYSDREYNVLIENDLGIYASVSFDVDNMEYGEYALVKIYINRIDQFIKSLNQAKSKYIEWSAIAKDCVRVCFMKKFPYPFNIFKQDVYFTCQGHYYGKSGLGFHAFFYVDAEGNPYLILRSDEASDSNVVYQSSTIGFWGMSMSVGTETLSVKGRTRGVQLVFASEEEIDDFISVIVQAKLHREDIETIKDLFK
;
A
#
# COMPACT_ATOMS: atom_id res chain seq x y z
N MET A 1 -21.60 -4.36 -32.30
CA MET A 1 -20.35 -4.38 -31.57
C MET A 1 -20.24 -3.38 -30.40
N LYS A 2 -21.00 -2.28 -30.33
CA LYS A 2 -20.96 -1.29 -29.22
C LYS A 2 -21.62 -1.71 -27.90
N LYS A 3 -22.47 -2.74 -27.90
CA LYS A 3 -23.18 -3.21 -26.69
C LYS A 3 -22.37 -4.22 -25.84
N PHE A 4 -21.32 -4.81 -26.40
CA PHE A 4 -20.49 -5.79 -25.70
C PHE A 4 -19.43 -5.13 -24.82
N LEU A 5 -18.99 -3.92 -25.16
CA LEU A 5 -18.02 -3.15 -24.36
C LEU A 5 -18.61 -2.59 -23.04
N PHE A 6 -19.94 -2.38 -23.01
CA PHE A 6 -20.62 -1.87 -21.81
C PHE A 6 -20.80 -2.96 -20.73
N ALA A 7 -20.93 -4.21 -21.12
CA ALA A 7 -21.09 -5.34 -20.19
C ALA A 7 -19.76 -5.70 -19.48
N ILE A 8 -18.61 -5.51 -20.14
CA ILE A 8 -17.29 -5.77 -19.54
C ILE A 8 -16.93 -4.69 -18.51
N SER A 9 -17.34 -3.44 -18.74
CA SER A 9 -17.12 -2.35 -17.78
C SER A 9 -17.90 -2.50 -16.47
N ILE A 10 -19.05 -3.16 -16.50
CA ILE A 10 -19.89 -3.41 -15.32
C ILE A 10 -19.35 -4.59 -14.50
N LEU A 11 -18.72 -5.58 -15.14
CA LEU A 11 -18.13 -6.73 -14.43
C LEU A 11 -16.82 -6.36 -13.68
N LEU A 12 -16.07 -5.38 -14.19
CA LEU A 12 -14.88 -4.84 -13.49
C LEU A 12 -15.26 -3.92 -12.32
N ALA A 13 -16.42 -3.30 -12.34
CA ALA A 13 -16.89 -2.42 -11.25
C ALA A 13 -17.32 -3.19 -9.99
N GLY A 14 -17.64 -4.48 -10.10
CA GLY A 14 -18.14 -5.30 -8.98
C GLY A 14 -17.08 -5.74 -7.98
N THR A 15 -15.80 -5.66 -8.30
CA THR A 15 -14.68 -6.05 -7.41
C THR A 15 -13.96 -4.88 -6.73
N ILE A 16 -14.36 -3.65 -7.03
CA ILE A 16 -13.72 -2.42 -6.53
C ILE A 16 -14.51 -1.78 -5.36
N SER A 17 -15.54 -2.42 -4.86
CA SER A 17 -16.45 -1.80 -3.89
C SER A 17 -15.87 -1.48 -2.51
N VAL A 18 -14.63 -1.86 -2.22
CA VAL A 18 -13.93 -1.47 -0.97
C VAL A 18 -13.05 -0.22 -1.16
N LEU A 19 -12.72 0.12 -2.42
CA LEU A 19 -11.91 1.30 -2.78
C LEU A 19 -12.74 2.38 -3.48
N ALA A 20 -14.07 2.23 -3.57
CA ALA A 20 -14.93 3.14 -4.32
C ALA A 20 -14.95 4.58 -3.78
N ASP A 21 -14.47 4.78 -2.55
CA ASP A 21 -14.45 6.07 -1.87
C ASP A 21 -13.05 6.73 -1.83
N GLU A 22 -12.02 6.06 -2.38
CA GLU A 22 -10.67 6.61 -2.46
C GLU A 22 -10.42 7.27 -3.81
N VAL A 23 -9.92 8.50 -3.80
CA VAL A 23 -9.61 9.29 -5.01
C VAL A 23 -8.10 9.48 -5.09
N LYS A 24 -7.53 9.28 -6.29
CA LYS A 24 -6.12 9.62 -6.54
C LYS A 24 -5.92 11.11 -6.29
N TYR A 25 -5.05 11.42 -5.34
CA TYR A 25 -4.66 12.77 -4.99
C TYR A 25 -3.38 13.20 -5.74
N SER A 26 -2.35 12.36 -5.70
CA SER A 26 -1.04 12.62 -6.28
C SER A 26 -0.32 11.30 -6.54
N SER A 27 0.93 11.39 -6.94
CA SER A 27 1.82 10.23 -7.10
C SER A 27 3.26 10.62 -6.79
N PHE A 28 4.12 9.61 -6.56
CA PHE A 28 5.57 9.75 -6.42
C PHE A 28 6.25 8.62 -7.21
N TYR A 29 7.49 8.87 -7.61
CA TYR A 29 8.27 7.93 -8.42
C TYR A 29 9.40 7.33 -7.60
N LEU A 30 9.66 6.03 -7.75
CA LEU A 30 10.81 5.34 -7.17
C LEU A 30 11.66 4.71 -8.26
N SER A 31 12.91 5.13 -8.35
CA SER A 31 13.83 4.70 -9.40
C SER A 31 14.26 3.23 -9.28
N TYR A 32 14.28 2.68 -8.05
CA TYR A 32 14.61 1.27 -7.83
C TYR A 32 13.65 0.30 -8.53
N SER A 33 12.37 0.60 -8.49
CA SER A 33 11.31 -0.21 -9.13
C SER A 33 10.94 0.30 -10.52
N ASP A 34 11.49 1.45 -10.95
CA ASP A 34 11.13 2.17 -12.18
C ASP A 34 9.62 2.36 -12.32
N ARG A 35 8.98 2.83 -11.23
CA ARG A 35 7.51 2.87 -11.14
C ARG A 35 7.00 4.11 -10.44
N GLU A 36 5.86 4.59 -10.91
CA GLU A 36 5.03 5.61 -10.26
C GLU A 36 4.04 4.94 -9.30
N TYR A 37 3.95 5.46 -8.08
CA TYR A 37 3.07 5.01 -7.01
C TYR A 37 2.02 6.07 -6.73
N ASN A 38 0.76 5.66 -6.65
CA ASN A 38 -0.34 6.60 -6.37
C ASN A 38 -0.46 6.86 -4.88
N VAL A 39 -0.86 8.09 -4.55
CA VAL A 39 -1.33 8.48 -3.23
C VAL A 39 -2.82 8.79 -3.34
N LEU A 40 -3.61 8.17 -2.50
CA LEU A 40 -5.06 8.22 -2.49
C LEU A 40 -5.54 8.90 -1.22
N ILE A 41 -6.62 9.66 -1.32
CA ILE A 41 -7.34 10.19 -0.18
C ILE A 41 -8.75 9.61 -0.13
N GLU A 42 -9.22 9.31 1.07
CA GLU A 42 -10.57 8.84 1.28
C GLU A 42 -11.57 9.98 1.03
N ASN A 43 -12.53 9.74 0.16
CA ASN A 43 -13.56 10.73 -0.19
C ASN A 43 -14.74 10.71 0.79
N ASP A 44 -14.86 9.65 1.58
CA ASP A 44 -15.93 9.53 2.56
C ASP A 44 -15.66 10.40 3.81
N LEU A 45 -16.78 10.84 4.40
CA LEU A 45 -16.87 11.66 5.60
C LEU A 45 -16.71 10.84 6.89
N GLY A 46 -16.23 9.61 6.77
CA GLY A 46 -16.10 8.68 7.89
C GLY A 46 -15.25 9.21 9.03
N ILE A 47 -15.49 8.67 10.22
CA ILE A 47 -14.81 9.00 11.48
C ILE A 47 -13.30 8.74 11.42
N TYR A 48 -12.84 7.99 10.39
CA TYR A 48 -11.46 7.52 10.26
C TYR A 48 -10.81 8.00 8.96
N ALA A 49 -10.71 9.31 8.79
CA ALA A 49 -10.01 9.91 7.66
C ALA A 49 -8.58 9.34 7.52
N SER A 50 -8.20 8.98 6.30
CA SER A 50 -6.93 8.33 6.01
C SER A 50 -6.32 8.81 4.69
N VAL A 51 -5.01 8.60 4.59
CA VAL A 51 -4.24 8.66 3.35
C VAL A 51 -3.74 7.26 3.05
N SER A 52 -3.90 6.82 1.82
CA SER A 52 -3.43 5.54 1.34
C SER A 52 -2.39 5.73 0.25
N PHE A 53 -1.47 4.79 0.07
CA PHE A 53 -0.50 4.82 -1.02
C PHE A 53 -0.16 3.42 -1.51
N ASP A 54 0.14 3.34 -2.80
CA ASP A 54 0.60 2.11 -3.44
C ASP A 54 1.95 1.66 -2.87
N VAL A 55 2.16 0.35 -2.80
CA VAL A 55 3.40 -0.29 -2.38
C VAL A 55 3.61 -1.59 -3.16
N ASP A 56 4.83 -2.09 -3.18
CA ASP A 56 5.13 -3.38 -3.79
C ASP A 56 4.74 -4.54 -2.87
N ASN A 57 4.00 -5.50 -3.40
CA ASN A 57 3.77 -6.78 -2.75
C ASN A 57 4.98 -7.70 -3.02
N MET A 58 5.63 -8.17 -1.95
CA MET A 58 6.87 -8.94 -2.05
C MET A 58 6.69 -10.37 -2.56
N GLU A 59 5.49 -10.90 -2.62
CA GLU A 59 5.30 -12.32 -2.93
C GLU A 59 4.93 -12.58 -4.39
N TYR A 60 4.09 -11.76 -5.00
CA TYR A 60 3.53 -12.08 -6.31
C TYR A 60 3.67 -10.96 -7.34
N GLY A 61 4.33 -9.86 -7.00
CA GLY A 61 4.38 -8.67 -7.86
C GLY A 61 2.99 -8.06 -8.09
N GLU A 62 2.02 -8.44 -7.28
CA GLU A 62 0.66 -7.97 -7.33
C GLU A 62 0.51 -6.64 -6.59
N TYR A 63 -0.65 -6.03 -6.74
CA TYR A 63 -0.99 -4.75 -6.12
C TYR A 63 -1.10 -4.86 -4.60
N ALA A 64 -0.57 -3.86 -3.92
CA ALA A 64 -0.78 -3.66 -2.48
C ALA A 64 -0.90 -2.18 -2.14
N LEU A 65 -1.59 -1.88 -1.05
CA LEU A 65 -1.89 -0.56 -0.56
C LEU A 65 -1.61 -0.48 0.94
N VAL A 66 -1.02 0.62 1.38
CA VAL A 66 -0.88 0.96 2.80
C VAL A 66 -1.82 2.10 3.13
N LYS A 67 -2.61 1.93 4.19
CA LYS A 67 -3.54 2.94 4.69
C LYS A 67 -3.04 3.49 6.03
N ILE A 68 -2.88 4.82 6.11
CA ILE A 68 -2.46 5.53 7.32
C ILE A 68 -3.57 6.48 7.75
N TYR A 69 -4.04 6.34 8.98
CA TYR A 69 -5.01 7.27 9.55
C TYR A 69 -4.38 8.63 9.81
N ILE A 70 -5.12 9.71 9.54
CA ILE A 70 -4.61 11.10 9.60
C ILE A 70 -3.93 11.41 10.93
N ASN A 71 -4.51 10.98 12.04
CA ASN A 71 -3.96 11.19 13.39
C ASN A 71 -2.60 10.48 13.64
N ARG A 72 -2.16 9.60 12.74
CA ARG A 72 -0.88 8.88 12.82
C ARG A 72 0.16 9.37 11.81
N ILE A 73 -0.24 10.20 10.85
CA ILE A 73 0.67 10.65 9.78
C ILE A 73 1.86 11.42 10.34
N ASP A 74 1.67 12.32 11.31
CA ASP A 74 2.78 13.09 11.87
C ASP A 74 3.83 12.20 12.56
N GLN A 75 3.38 11.16 13.25
CA GLN A 75 4.29 10.20 13.85
C GLN A 75 5.02 9.38 12.78
N PHE A 76 4.32 8.99 11.72
CA PHE A 76 4.92 8.29 10.57
C PHE A 76 6.00 9.15 9.91
N ILE A 77 5.68 10.42 9.58
CA ILE A 77 6.64 11.36 8.98
C ILE A 77 7.85 11.60 9.89
N LYS A 78 7.61 11.80 11.20
CA LYS A 78 8.71 11.97 12.17
C LYS A 78 9.68 10.80 12.15
N SER A 79 9.17 9.58 12.11
CA SER A 79 10.02 8.39 12.09
C SER A 79 10.69 8.18 10.74
N LEU A 80 10.00 8.51 9.64
CA LEU A 80 10.61 8.46 8.32
C LEU A 80 11.77 9.45 8.20
N ASN A 81 11.63 10.67 8.74
CA ASN A 81 12.72 11.64 8.81
C ASN A 81 13.92 11.14 9.65
N GLN A 82 13.65 10.42 10.74
CA GLN A 82 14.72 9.78 11.53
C GLN A 82 15.42 8.68 10.73
N ALA A 83 14.66 7.86 9.96
CA ALA A 83 15.22 6.86 9.08
C ALA A 83 16.06 7.50 7.97
N LYS A 84 15.55 8.57 7.35
CA LYS A 84 16.28 9.35 6.35
C LYS A 84 17.61 9.86 6.89
N SER A 85 17.63 10.45 8.09
CA SER A 85 18.87 10.94 8.69
C SER A 85 19.90 9.81 8.88
N LYS A 86 19.46 8.63 9.29
CA LYS A 86 20.34 7.45 9.41
C LYS A 86 20.75 6.87 8.07
N TYR A 87 19.88 6.91 7.09
CA TYR A 87 20.19 6.52 5.71
C TYR A 87 21.33 7.38 5.15
N ILE A 88 21.26 8.71 5.30
CA ILE A 88 22.30 9.64 4.85
C ILE A 88 23.63 9.34 5.54
N GLU A 89 23.62 9.22 6.89
CA GLU A 89 24.81 8.90 7.68
C GLU A 89 25.48 7.59 7.20
N TRP A 90 24.70 6.53 7.05
CA TRP A 90 25.21 5.22 6.68
C TRP A 90 25.58 5.11 5.21
N SER A 91 24.91 5.85 4.32
CA SER A 91 25.26 5.94 2.90
C SER A 91 26.63 6.58 2.70
N ALA A 92 26.97 7.61 3.47
CA ALA A 92 28.31 8.21 3.44
C ALA A 92 29.39 7.18 3.82
N ILE A 93 29.15 6.40 4.88
CA ILE A 93 30.07 5.34 5.31
C ILE A 93 30.17 4.21 4.26
N ALA A 94 29.05 3.81 3.69
CA ALA A 94 29.00 2.71 2.73
C ALA A 94 29.81 3.01 1.45
N LYS A 95 29.75 4.24 0.94
CA LYS A 95 30.53 4.66 -0.23
C LYS A 95 32.03 4.42 -0.09
N ASP A 96 32.54 4.54 1.13
CA ASP A 96 33.97 4.40 1.41
C ASP A 96 34.40 2.97 1.76
N CYS A 97 33.49 2.13 2.23
CA CYS A 97 33.86 0.89 2.91
C CYS A 97 33.25 -0.39 2.32
N VAL A 98 32.19 -0.34 1.52
CA VAL A 98 31.38 -1.52 1.26
C VAL A 98 31.36 -1.91 -0.21
N ARG A 99 31.84 -3.14 -0.46
CA ARG A 99 31.63 -3.86 -1.75
C ARG A 99 30.91 -5.21 -1.52
N VAL A 100 30.08 -5.29 -0.49
CA VAL A 100 29.38 -6.52 -0.12
C VAL A 100 27.92 -6.18 0.13
N CYS A 101 27.04 -6.91 -0.54
CA CYS A 101 25.61 -6.83 -0.32
C CYS A 101 25.27 -7.12 1.15
N PHE A 102 24.58 -6.19 1.82
CA PHE A 102 24.10 -6.42 3.18
C PHE A 102 22.81 -5.64 3.45
N MET A 103 22.06 -6.12 4.44
CA MET A 103 20.85 -5.46 4.94
C MET A 103 20.92 -5.34 6.45
N LYS A 104 20.59 -4.17 6.97
CA LYS A 104 20.55 -3.88 8.41
C LYS A 104 19.26 -3.18 8.79
N LYS A 105 18.54 -3.76 9.74
CA LYS A 105 17.34 -3.14 10.31
C LYS A 105 17.76 -1.92 11.14
N PHE A 106 17.04 -0.81 10.98
CA PHE A 106 17.26 0.34 11.84
C PHE A 106 16.84 0.02 13.28
N PRO A 107 17.58 0.52 14.28
CA PRO A 107 17.20 0.35 15.68
C PRO A 107 15.91 1.13 15.97
N TYR A 108 15.25 0.79 17.09
CA TYR A 108 14.11 1.54 17.59
C TYR A 108 14.29 3.07 17.38
N PRO A 109 13.25 3.83 16.93
CA PRO A 109 11.82 3.61 17.22
C PRO A 109 10.97 3.11 16.03
N PHE A 110 11.54 2.63 14.93
CA PHE A 110 10.84 2.28 13.70
C PHE A 110 9.85 1.12 13.80
N ASN A 111 9.84 0.38 14.91
CA ASN A 111 8.91 -0.74 15.14
C ASN A 111 7.51 -0.30 15.61
N ILE A 112 7.20 1.01 15.63
CA ILE A 112 5.97 1.51 16.25
C ILE A 112 4.84 1.72 15.23
N PHE A 113 5.12 1.57 13.93
CA PHE A 113 4.07 1.75 12.94
C PHE A 113 3.27 0.49 12.77
N LYS A 114 2.03 0.56 13.24
CA LYS A 114 1.01 -0.42 12.90
C LYS A 114 0.08 0.25 11.90
N GLN A 115 0.12 -0.22 10.65
CA GLN A 115 -0.70 0.30 9.57
C GLN A 115 -1.61 -0.80 9.03
N ASP A 116 -2.67 -0.38 8.38
CA ASP A 116 -3.53 -1.30 7.67
C ASP A 116 -2.95 -1.51 6.26
N VAL A 117 -2.82 -2.77 5.88
CA VAL A 117 -2.29 -3.18 4.59
C VAL A 117 -3.34 -3.97 3.85
N TYR A 118 -3.55 -3.60 2.60
CA TYR A 118 -4.42 -4.30 1.68
C TYR A 118 -3.57 -4.86 0.54
N PHE A 119 -3.76 -6.12 0.20
CA PHE A 119 -2.96 -6.79 -0.82
C PHE A 119 -3.79 -7.77 -1.62
N THR A 120 -3.38 -8.02 -2.86
CA THR A 120 -3.93 -9.08 -3.68
C THR A 120 -3.07 -10.34 -3.57
N CYS A 121 -3.73 -11.48 -3.64
CA CYS A 121 -3.08 -12.77 -3.68
C CYS A 121 -3.94 -13.70 -4.53
N GLN A 122 -3.38 -14.19 -5.65
CA GLN A 122 -4.09 -15.06 -6.60
C GLN A 122 -5.43 -14.46 -7.09
N GLY A 123 -5.44 -13.14 -7.35
CA GLY A 123 -6.62 -12.42 -7.82
C GLY A 123 -7.68 -12.11 -6.77
N HIS A 124 -7.46 -12.46 -5.51
CA HIS A 124 -8.33 -12.12 -4.39
C HIS A 124 -7.73 -10.99 -3.54
N TYR A 125 -8.61 -10.15 -3.00
CA TYR A 125 -8.24 -8.99 -2.18
C TYR A 125 -8.33 -9.33 -0.69
N TYR A 126 -7.28 -8.97 0.06
CA TYR A 126 -7.15 -9.21 1.48
C TYR A 126 -6.80 -7.93 2.22
N GLY A 127 -7.24 -7.80 3.46
CA GLY A 127 -6.90 -6.68 4.33
C GLY A 127 -6.38 -7.16 5.67
N LYS A 128 -5.26 -6.59 6.14
CA LYS A 128 -4.70 -6.85 7.45
C LYS A 128 -4.45 -5.57 8.20
N SER A 129 -5.17 -5.39 9.30
CA SER A 129 -4.99 -4.24 10.17
C SER A 129 -3.85 -4.44 11.16
N GLY A 130 -3.17 -3.35 11.47
CA GLY A 130 -2.18 -3.31 12.53
C GLY A 130 -0.87 -4.02 12.23
N LEU A 131 -0.47 -4.12 10.95
CA LEU A 131 0.85 -4.64 10.57
C LEU A 131 1.96 -3.68 10.97
N GLY A 132 3.01 -4.23 11.58
CA GLY A 132 4.23 -3.50 11.89
C GLY A 132 5.02 -3.15 10.62
N PHE A 133 5.50 -1.91 10.55
CA PHE A 133 6.44 -1.47 9.53
C PHE A 133 7.82 -1.25 10.14
N HIS A 134 8.84 -1.62 9.38
CA HIS A 134 10.24 -1.51 9.75
C HIS A 134 11.02 -0.81 8.64
N ALA A 135 12.01 -0.03 9.06
CA ALA A 135 12.97 0.53 8.12
C ALA A 135 14.26 -0.28 8.12
N PHE A 136 14.83 -0.47 6.94
CA PHE A 136 16.09 -1.17 6.72
C PHE A 136 17.01 -0.29 5.88
N PHE A 137 18.30 -0.34 6.20
CA PHE A 137 19.37 0.10 5.32
C PHE A 137 19.85 -1.09 4.51
N TYR A 138 19.91 -0.95 3.21
CA TYR A 138 20.36 -1.99 2.30
C TYR A 138 21.44 -1.44 1.37
N VAL A 139 22.48 -2.21 1.13
CA VAL A 139 23.49 -1.93 0.11
C VAL A 139 23.50 -3.10 -0.84
N ASP A 140 23.41 -2.83 -2.13
CA ASP A 140 23.46 -3.86 -3.17
C ASP A 140 24.90 -4.34 -3.47
N ALA A 141 25.04 -5.23 -4.44
CA ALA A 141 26.34 -5.77 -4.83
C ALA A 141 27.24 -4.72 -5.53
N GLU A 142 26.65 -3.70 -6.09
CA GLU A 142 27.31 -2.58 -6.75
C GLU A 142 27.75 -1.48 -5.75
N GLY A 143 27.29 -1.58 -4.50
CA GLY A 143 27.59 -0.64 -3.43
C GLY A 143 26.58 0.53 -3.34
N ASN A 144 25.44 0.43 -4.02
CA ASN A 144 24.41 1.45 -3.95
C ASN A 144 23.60 1.30 -2.65
N PRO A 145 23.42 2.38 -1.87
CA PRO A 145 22.64 2.34 -0.64
C PRO A 145 21.16 2.60 -0.92
N TYR A 146 20.29 1.92 -0.18
CA TYR A 146 18.84 2.08 -0.23
C TYR A 146 18.24 2.18 1.18
N LEU A 147 17.16 2.94 1.31
CA LEU A 147 16.25 2.88 2.44
C LEU A 147 15.06 2.03 2.06
N ILE A 148 14.79 0.97 2.82
CA ILE A 148 13.63 0.10 2.59
C ILE A 148 12.64 0.27 3.75
N LEU A 149 11.40 0.65 3.43
CA LEU A 149 10.28 0.49 4.34
C LEU A 149 9.57 -0.82 4.04
N ARG A 150 9.47 -1.70 5.03
CA ARG A 150 8.89 -3.03 4.83
C ARG A 150 7.96 -3.38 5.98
N SER A 151 6.80 -3.97 5.64
CA SER A 151 5.89 -4.53 6.64
C SER A 151 6.32 -5.91 7.11
N ASP A 152 5.75 -6.35 8.24
CA ASP A 152 5.75 -7.76 8.63
C ASP A 152 5.00 -8.61 7.60
N GLU A 153 5.19 -9.93 7.66
CA GLU A 153 4.41 -10.88 6.88
C GLU A 153 2.93 -10.79 7.27
N ALA A 154 2.05 -10.93 6.30
CA ALA A 154 0.62 -10.95 6.54
C ALA A 154 -0.03 -12.21 5.95
N SER A 155 -1.02 -12.71 6.67
CA SER A 155 -1.94 -13.70 6.17
C SER A 155 -3.34 -13.36 6.63
N ASP A 156 -4.30 -13.52 5.75
CA ASP A 156 -5.71 -13.34 6.06
C ASP A 156 -6.54 -14.38 5.32
N SER A 157 -7.80 -14.54 5.71
CA SER A 157 -8.74 -15.46 5.06
C SER A 157 -9.92 -14.67 4.51
N ASN A 158 -10.20 -14.83 3.23
CA ASN A 158 -11.38 -14.28 2.60
C ASN A 158 -12.41 -15.39 2.36
N VAL A 159 -13.68 -15.03 2.42
CA VAL A 159 -14.78 -15.94 2.15
C VAL A 159 -15.23 -15.70 0.71
N VAL A 160 -14.98 -16.65 -0.17
CA VAL A 160 -15.41 -16.60 -1.56
C VAL A 160 -16.68 -17.42 -1.70
N TYR A 161 -17.71 -16.80 -2.28
CA TYR A 161 -18.95 -17.49 -2.61
C TYR A 161 -18.83 -18.03 -4.04
N GLN A 162 -18.77 -19.35 -4.17
CA GLN A 162 -18.78 -20.01 -5.46
C GLN A 162 -20.19 -20.52 -5.76
N SER A 163 -20.86 -19.91 -6.74
CA SER A 163 -22.14 -20.40 -7.24
C SER A 163 -21.92 -21.45 -8.33
N SER A 164 -22.39 -22.66 -8.11
CA SER A 164 -22.40 -23.69 -9.13
C SER A 164 -23.68 -23.53 -9.99
N THR A 165 -23.51 -23.32 -11.27
CA THR A 165 -24.62 -23.31 -12.23
C THR A 165 -24.56 -24.55 -13.10
N ILE A 166 -25.66 -25.31 -13.14
CA ILE A 166 -25.81 -26.40 -14.10
C ILE A 166 -26.68 -25.89 -15.26
N GLY A 167 -26.15 -25.97 -16.48
CA GLY A 167 -26.88 -25.70 -17.68
C GLY A 167 -27.64 -26.95 -18.12
N PHE A 168 -28.96 -26.86 -18.22
CA PHE A 168 -29.80 -27.90 -18.75
C PHE A 168 -30.72 -27.30 -19.82
N TRP A 169 -30.61 -27.75 -21.06
CA TRP A 169 -31.46 -27.32 -22.17
C TRP A 169 -31.57 -25.79 -22.36
N GLY A 170 -30.42 -25.09 -22.31
CA GLY A 170 -30.38 -23.64 -22.51
C GLY A 170 -30.84 -22.79 -21.31
N MET A 171 -31.21 -23.40 -20.20
CA MET A 171 -31.51 -22.72 -18.93
C MET A 171 -30.40 -22.97 -17.94
N SER A 172 -29.90 -21.90 -17.29
CA SER A 172 -28.92 -21.98 -16.19
C SER A 172 -29.67 -22.02 -14.87
N MET A 173 -29.55 -23.10 -14.13
CA MET A 173 -30.04 -23.20 -12.73
C MET A 173 -28.88 -23.08 -11.77
N SER A 174 -28.98 -22.19 -10.80
CA SER A 174 -28.07 -22.13 -9.66
C SER A 174 -28.35 -23.31 -8.73
N VAL A 175 -27.37 -24.19 -8.53
CA VAL A 175 -27.55 -25.46 -7.79
C VAL A 175 -27.07 -25.34 -6.34
N GLY A 176 -26.37 -24.29 -5.99
CA GLY A 176 -25.90 -24.04 -4.65
C GLY A 176 -24.84 -22.94 -4.60
N THR A 177 -24.67 -22.39 -3.43
CA THR A 177 -23.56 -21.46 -3.15
C THR A 177 -22.69 -22.14 -2.10
N GLU A 178 -21.51 -22.57 -2.49
CA GLU A 178 -20.51 -23.06 -1.55
C GLU A 178 -19.66 -21.87 -1.06
N THR A 179 -19.42 -21.82 0.23
CA THR A 179 -18.52 -20.88 0.87
C THR A 179 -17.14 -21.52 0.96
N LEU A 180 -16.20 -21.02 0.17
CA LEU A 180 -14.80 -21.41 0.25
C LEU A 180 -14.03 -20.36 1.02
N SER A 181 -13.33 -20.77 2.07
CA SER A 181 -12.36 -19.93 2.75
C SER A 181 -11.04 -19.99 1.99
N VAL A 182 -10.69 -18.91 1.29
CA VAL A 182 -9.41 -18.78 0.58
C VAL A 182 -8.46 -18.00 1.47
N LYS A 183 -7.26 -18.56 1.71
CA LYS A 183 -6.23 -17.90 2.49
C LYS A 183 -5.30 -17.14 1.56
N GLY A 184 -5.19 -15.81 1.77
CA GLY A 184 -4.18 -14.97 1.17
C GLY A 184 -2.98 -14.82 2.10
N ARG A 185 -1.80 -14.77 1.51
CA ARG A 185 -0.55 -14.55 2.22
C ARG A 185 0.32 -13.57 1.43
N THR A 186 1.08 -12.75 2.14
CA THR A 186 2.20 -11.98 1.59
C THR A 186 3.38 -12.03 2.54
N ARG A 187 4.59 -12.06 2.01
CA ARG A 187 5.84 -11.90 2.78
C ARG A 187 6.05 -10.48 3.31
N GLY A 188 5.10 -9.60 3.02
CA GLY A 188 5.10 -8.21 3.37
C GLY A 188 4.99 -7.33 2.12
N VAL A 189 4.83 -6.05 2.38
CA VAL A 189 4.84 -5.00 1.35
C VAL A 189 6.01 -4.07 1.60
N GLN A 190 6.53 -3.44 0.56
CA GLN A 190 7.70 -2.58 0.69
C GLN A 190 7.68 -1.37 -0.22
N LEU A 191 8.43 -0.34 0.17
CA LEU A 191 8.92 0.76 -0.66
C LEU A 191 10.44 0.79 -0.55
N VAL A 192 11.12 0.98 -1.68
CA VAL A 192 12.59 1.03 -1.75
C VAL A 192 12.99 2.39 -2.32
N PHE A 193 13.61 3.23 -1.49
CA PHE A 193 14.10 4.56 -1.86
C PHE A 193 15.59 4.48 -2.18
N ALA A 194 15.97 4.97 -3.34
CA ALA A 194 17.35 4.98 -3.81
C ALA A 194 18.07 6.29 -3.50
N SER A 195 17.35 7.36 -3.15
CA SER A 195 17.93 8.65 -2.85
C SER A 195 17.21 9.40 -1.74
N GLU A 196 17.86 10.46 -1.25
CA GLU A 196 17.25 11.37 -0.27
C GLU A 196 16.06 12.12 -0.87
N GLU A 197 16.18 12.52 -2.14
CA GLU A 197 15.15 13.23 -2.90
C GLU A 197 13.86 12.41 -2.99
N GLU A 198 13.95 11.12 -3.28
CA GLU A 198 12.78 10.24 -3.34
C GLU A 198 12.07 10.14 -1.98
N ILE A 199 12.83 10.14 -0.87
CA ILE A 199 12.25 10.12 0.49
C ILE A 199 11.54 11.46 0.75
N ASP A 200 12.13 12.58 0.35
CA ASP A 200 11.55 13.91 0.54
C ASP A 200 10.29 14.11 -0.32
N ASP A 201 10.31 13.65 -1.55
CA ASP A 201 9.15 13.68 -2.44
C ASP A 201 7.99 12.88 -1.85
N PHE A 202 8.26 11.67 -1.38
CA PHE A 202 7.25 10.85 -0.71
C PHE A 202 6.69 11.54 0.54
N ILE A 203 7.55 12.07 1.42
CA ILE A 203 7.12 12.81 2.61
C ILE A 203 6.25 14.00 2.22
N SER A 204 6.68 14.78 1.23
CA SER A 204 5.98 15.96 0.75
C SER A 204 4.56 15.62 0.27
N VAL A 205 4.42 14.59 -0.54
CA VAL A 205 3.12 14.15 -1.07
C VAL A 205 2.19 13.67 0.04
N ILE A 206 2.69 12.90 1.01
CA ILE A 206 1.88 12.44 2.16
C ILE A 206 1.43 13.60 3.04
N VAL A 207 2.31 14.58 3.30
CA VAL A 207 1.96 15.79 4.08
C VAL A 207 0.90 16.62 3.36
N GLN A 208 1.06 16.83 2.05
CA GLN A 208 0.09 17.58 1.25
C GLN A 208 -1.26 16.87 1.19
N ALA A 209 -1.28 15.55 1.04
CA ALA A 209 -2.51 14.76 1.08
C ALA A 209 -3.23 14.87 2.44
N LYS A 210 -2.46 14.85 3.55
CA LYS A 210 -3.02 15.09 4.89
C LYS A 210 -3.67 16.47 4.99
N LEU A 211 -2.95 17.54 4.62
CA LEU A 211 -3.45 18.92 4.69
C LEU A 211 -4.72 19.10 3.85
N HIS A 212 -4.70 18.58 2.63
CA HIS A 212 -5.88 18.63 1.76
C HIS A 212 -7.10 17.93 2.39
N ARG A 213 -6.88 16.81 3.06
CA ARG A 213 -7.96 16.09 3.74
C ARG A 213 -8.49 16.85 4.96
N GLU A 214 -7.62 17.51 5.72
CA GLU A 214 -7.99 18.36 6.86
C GLU A 214 -8.78 19.59 6.39
N ASP A 215 -8.42 20.21 5.26
CA ASP A 215 -9.16 21.31 4.65
C ASP A 215 -10.60 20.90 4.26
N ILE A 216 -10.76 19.70 3.66
CA ILE A 216 -12.07 19.15 3.33
C ILE A 216 -12.94 19.00 4.59
N GLU A 217 -12.39 18.51 5.70
CA GLU A 217 -13.12 18.37 6.97
C GLU A 217 -13.55 19.74 7.52
N THR A 218 -12.63 20.70 7.50
CA THR A 218 -12.93 22.08 7.95
C THR A 218 -14.06 22.73 7.14
N ILE A 219 -14.04 22.59 5.82
CA ILE A 219 -15.10 23.11 4.94
C ILE A 219 -16.45 22.46 5.28
N LYS A 220 -16.48 21.16 5.52
CA LYS A 220 -17.72 20.44 5.85
C LYS A 220 -18.33 20.88 7.19
N ASP A 221 -17.50 21.18 8.18
CA ASP A 221 -17.97 21.67 9.48
C ASP A 221 -18.62 23.04 9.40
N LEU A 222 -18.31 23.85 8.37
CA LEU A 222 -18.98 25.12 8.10
C LEU A 222 -20.43 24.96 7.60
N PHE A 223 -20.80 23.77 7.12
CA PHE A 223 -22.14 23.49 6.58
C PHE A 223 -23.00 22.58 7.48
N LYS A 224 -22.57 22.33 8.71
CA LYS A 224 -23.38 21.65 9.74
C LYS A 224 -24.16 22.64 10.56
#